data_4e146c755afa4d90b105a2d68cf8e283
#
_entry.id   4e146c755afa4d90b105a2d68cf8e283
#
_cell.length_a   1.000
_cell.length_b   1.000
_cell.length_c   1.000
_cell.angle_alpha   90.00
_cell.angle_beta   90.00
_cell.angle_gamma   90.00
#
_symmetry.space_group_name_H-M   'P 1'
#
loop_
_entity.id
_entity.type
_entity.pdbx_description
1 polymer ?
#
loop_
_entity_poly.entity_id
_entity_poly.type
_entity_poly.pdbx_seq_one_letter_code
_entity_poly.pdbx_strand_id
1 'polypeptide(L)'
;MATKTAAGTNFPTALVAEMFNTVQGHSALAKLSGGRPIPFNGETTMVFSMNGEASIVGEGANKPAGDASVTPKTIRPVKFVYQHRVSDEFVYASEEGRLNYLQTFADGFAKKIARGLDIAAMHGINPADLANASFKATNSFDGQVTNTVTYAAANIDANIDAAIAMITANGREVNGLALSPTAGSALAALKVNGVAQFPEFRFGQNPDAFYGMGSDVNGTVSVTGSATGSETDHVIVGDFANAFKWGYAKDIPLEVIDYGDPDGQGDLKRTNEVVLRAEAFIGWGILDAASFARVKA
;
A
#
# COMPACT_ATOMS: atom_id res chain seq x y z
N MET A 1 -22.96 40.33 6.65
CA MET A 1 -22.64 39.25 7.59
C MET A 1 -21.40 38.54 7.05
N ALA A 2 -20.28 38.61 7.76
CA ALA A 2 -19.08 37.93 7.32
C ALA A 2 -19.30 36.42 7.54
N THR A 3 -19.28 35.67 6.46
CA THR A 3 -19.26 34.21 6.50
C THR A 3 -18.00 33.79 7.26
N LYS A 4 -18.13 33.32 8.48
CA LYS A 4 -17.06 32.59 9.14
C LYS A 4 -16.89 31.29 8.35
N THR A 5 -16.01 31.30 7.38
CA THR A 5 -15.38 30.07 6.90
C THR A 5 -14.75 29.44 8.11
N ALA A 6 -15.22 28.27 8.52
CA ALA A 6 -14.49 27.45 9.46
C ALA A 6 -13.11 27.25 8.83
N ALA A 7 -12.10 27.95 9.36
CA ALA A 7 -10.72 27.73 8.97
C ALA A 7 -10.51 26.22 9.20
N GLY A 8 -10.22 25.50 8.11
CA GLY A 8 -10.00 24.06 8.19
C GLY A 8 -9.01 23.79 9.31
N THR A 9 -9.46 23.16 10.36
CA THR A 9 -8.61 22.74 11.45
C THR A 9 -7.82 21.56 10.91
N ASN A 10 -6.63 21.85 10.41
CA ASN A 10 -5.67 20.79 10.10
C ASN A 10 -5.35 20.04 11.39
N PHE A 11 -5.17 18.75 11.29
CA PHE A 11 -4.65 17.99 12.44
C PHE A 11 -3.35 18.66 12.94
N PRO A 12 -3.13 18.74 14.26
CA PRO A 12 -1.86 19.19 14.79
C PRO A 12 -0.70 18.41 14.15
N THR A 13 0.41 19.07 13.89
CA THR A 13 1.58 18.44 13.20
C THR A 13 2.05 17.16 13.90
N ALA A 14 2.00 17.14 15.25
CA ALA A 14 2.33 15.95 16.02
C ALA A 14 1.37 14.79 15.73
N LEU A 15 0.07 15.05 15.63
CA LEU A 15 -0.94 14.06 15.33
C LEU A 15 -0.80 13.53 13.89
N VAL A 16 -0.47 14.39 12.95
CA VAL A 16 -0.19 13.99 11.56
C VAL A 16 1.02 13.05 11.49
N ALA A 17 2.10 13.38 12.22
CA ALA A 17 3.28 12.50 12.28
C ALA A 17 2.95 11.12 12.89
N GLU A 18 2.12 11.07 13.93
CA GLU A 18 1.65 9.83 14.55
C GLU A 18 0.77 9.01 13.58
N MET A 19 -0.08 9.67 12.80
CA MET A 19 -0.86 9.03 11.74
C MET A 19 0.03 8.36 10.69
N PHE A 20 1.10 9.02 10.24
CA PHE A 20 2.03 8.43 9.28
C PHE A 20 2.74 7.20 9.85
N ASN A 21 3.18 7.25 11.11
CA ASN A 21 3.76 6.09 11.80
C ASN A 21 2.74 4.95 11.91
N THR A 22 1.47 5.26 12.18
CA THR A 22 0.39 4.27 12.25
C THR A 22 0.14 3.63 10.88
N VAL A 23 0.18 4.39 9.78
CA VAL A 23 0.08 3.83 8.43
C VAL A 23 1.21 2.85 8.14
N GLN A 24 2.45 3.22 8.44
CA GLN A 24 3.60 2.34 8.27
C GLN A 24 3.49 1.04 9.08
N GLY A 25 2.90 1.08 10.26
CA GLY A 25 2.69 -0.09 11.11
C GLY A 25 1.54 -1.01 10.69
N HIS A 26 0.67 -0.59 9.74
CA HIS A 26 -0.53 -1.34 9.35
C HIS A 26 -0.63 -1.66 7.84
N SER A 27 0.29 -1.17 7.04
CA SER A 27 0.39 -1.45 5.60
C SER A 27 1.62 -2.28 5.32
N ALA A 28 1.45 -3.41 4.62
CA ALA A 28 2.56 -4.26 4.19
C ALA A 28 3.48 -3.50 3.23
N LEU A 29 2.91 -2.77 2.25
CA LEU A 29 3.69 -1.99 1.30
C LEU A 29 4.46 -0.85 1.97
N ALA A 30 3.83 -0.14 2.91
CA ALA A 30 4.49 0.93 3.63
C ALA A 30 5.59 0.44 4.58
N LYS A 31 5.45 -0.78 5.12
CA LYS A 31 6.47 -1.42 5.96
C LYS A 31 7.68 -1.87 5.13
N LEU A 32 7.43 -2.46 3.96
CA LEU A 32 8.49 -3.02 3.10
C LEU A 32 9.19 -1.95 2.24
N SER A 33 8.55 -0.81 2.00
CA SER A 33 9.11 0.29 1.19
C SER A 33 9.08 1.62 1.94
N GLY A 34 10.10 2.44 1.76
CA GLY A 34 10.16 3.77 2.35
C GLY A 34 9.18 4.74 1.69
N GLY A 35 8.35 5.44 2.49
CA GLY A 35 7.51 6.53 2.01
C GLY A 35 8.32 7.80 1.69
N ARG A 36 7.95 8.52 0.62
CA ARG A 36 8.55 9.80 0.23
C ARG A 36 7.46 10.80 -0.13
N PRO A 37 7.60 12.08 0.22
CA PRO A 37 6.66 13.10 -0.25
C PRO A 37 6.56 13.11 -1.78
N ILE A 38 5.35 13.25 -2.30
CA ILE A 38 5.06 13.30 -3.74
C ILE A 38 4.37 14.64 -4.02
N PRO A 39 4.73 15.35 -5.10
CA PRO A 39 4.03 16.57 -5.50
C PRO A 39 2.54 16.30 -5.79
N PHE A 40 1.67 17.24 -5.43
CA PHE A 40 0.22 17.09 -5.63
C PHE A 40 -0.17 16.90 -7.11
N ASN A 41 0.59 17.49 -8.03
CA ASN A 41 0.38 17.34 -9.47
C ASN A 41 0.92 16.01 -10.03
N GLY A 42 1.46 15.16 -9.16
CA GLY A 42 2.14 13.92 -9.53
C GLY A 42 3.64 14.12 -9.80
N GLU A 43 4.33 13.02 -9.87
CA GLU A 43 5.76 12.95 -10.18
C GLU A 43 5.98 11.99 -11.35
N THR A 44 6.82 12.39 -12.29
CA THR A 44 7.27 11.49 -13.35
C THR A 44 8.70 11.05 -13.07
N THR A 45 8.87 9.78 -12.76
CA THR A 45 10.18 9.15 -12.58
C THR A 45 10.62 8.55 -13.91
N MET A 46 11.81 8.90 -14.37
CA MET A 46 12.41 8.29 -15.57
C MET A 46 13.13 7.02 -15.17
N VAL A 47 12.65 5.88 -15.66
CA VAL A 47 13.30 4.59 -15.49
C VAL A 47 14.25 4.41 -16.67
N PHE A 48 15.54 4.41 -16.39
CA PHE A 48 16.59 4.22 -17.38
C PHE A 48 17.01 2.74 -17.41
N SER A 49 17.06 2.14 -18.60
CA SER A 49 17.48 0.77 -18.81
C SER A 49 18.50 0.73 -19.94
N MET A 50 19.64 0.08 -19.69
CA MET A 50 20.63 -0.25 -20.72
C MET A 50 20.38 -1.66 -21.22
N ASN A 51 20.32 -1.82 -22.54
CA ASN A 51 20.15 -3.11 -23.20
C ASN A 51 21.51 -3.65 -23.61
N GLY A 52 21.77 -4.92 -23.30
CA GLY A 52 23.04 -5.60 -23.63
C GLY A 52 24.13 -5.41 -22.55
N GLU A 53 25.20 -6.11 -22.74
CA GLU A 53 26.34 -6.13 -21.83
C GLU A 53 27.49 -5.23 -22.32
N ALA A 54 28.35 -4.81 -21.39
CA ALA A 54 29.56 -4.10 -21.72
C ALA A 54 30.55 -5.03 -22.44
N SER A 55 31.06 -4.60 -23.61
CA SER A 55 32.00 -5.38 -24.37
C SER A 55 33.46 -5.12 -23.93
N ILE A 56 34.25 -6.19 -23.84
CA ILE A 56 35.68 -6.09 -23.69
C ILE A 56 36.26 -5.82 -25.08
N VAL A 57 36.92 -4.67 -25.25
CA VAL A 57 37.49 -4.24 -26.54
C VAL A 57 39.01 -4.16 -26.43
N GLY A 58 39.70 -4.83 -27.34
CA GLY A 58 41.18 -4.77 -27.45
C GLY A 58 41.66 -3.40 -27.95
N GLU A 59 42.93 -3.13 -27.75
CA GLU A 59 43.58 -1.91 -28.25
C GLU A 59 43.45 -1.80 -29.79
N GLY A 60 42.92 -0.66 -30.27
CA GLY A 60 42.70 -0.40 -31.68
C GLY A 60 41.45 -1.05 -32.31
N ALA A 61 40.65 -1.80 -31.53
CA ALA A 61 39.41 -2.41 -32.03
C ALA A 61 38.24 -1.42 -31.99
N ASN A 62 37.26 -1.64 -32.86
CA ASN A 62 36.03 -0.83 -32.92
C ASN A 62 35.20 -1.03 -31.64
N LYS A 63 34.70 0.08 -31.10
CA LYS A 63 33.76 0.04 -29.96
C LYS A 63 32.37 -0.29 -30.48
N PRO A 64 31.68 -1.33 -29.94
CA PRO A 64 30.34 -1.65 -30.32
C PRO A 64 29.35 -0.56 -29.81
N ALA A 65 28.26 -0.35 -30.53
CA ALA A 65 27.19 0.53 -30.07
C ALA A 65 26.39 -0.17 -28.97
N GLY A 66 26.09 0.57 -27.92
CA GLY A 66 25.13 0.18 -26.89
C GLY A 66 23.76 0.79 -27.20
N ASP A 67 22.70 0.23 -26.63
CA ASP A 67 21.34 0.75 -26.68
C ASP A 67 20.84 1.03 -25.26
N ALA A 68 20.06 2.10 -25.12
CA ALA A 68 19.47 2.48 -23.84
C ALA A 68 18.04 2.98 -24.05
N SER A 69 17.16 2.61 -23.15
CA SER A 69 15.78 3.08 -23.15
C SER A 69 15.47 3.88 -21.89
N VAL A 70 14.63 4.89 -22.04
CA VAL A 70 14.11 5.71 -20.93
C VAL A 70 12.59 5.60 -20.93
N THR A 71 12.04 4.99 -19.89
CA THR A 71 10.59 4.84 -19.74
C THR A 71 10.08 5.77 -18.64
N PRO A 72 9.22 6.76 -18.97
CA PRO A 72 8.60 7.58 -17.94
C PRO A 72 7.53 6.79 -17.20
N LYS A 73 7.60 6.79 -15.86
CA LYS A 73 6.57 6.27 -14.96
C LYS A 73 5.98 7.43 -14.17
N THR A 74 4.70 7.69 -14.39
CA THR A 74 4.01 8.80 -13.71
C THR A 74 3.27 8.27 -12.49
N ILE A 75 3.61 8.82 -11.32
CA ILE A 75 2.94 8.57 -10.05
C ILE A 75 1.93 9.70 -9.84
N ARG A 76 0.65 9.38 -9.78
CA ARG A 76 -0.42 10.35 -9.52
C ARG A 76 -1.06 10.08 -8.18
N PRO A 77 -1.26 11.12 -7.34
CA PRO A 77 -1.98 10.95 -6.09
C PRO A 77 -3.44 10.55 -6.32
N VAL A 78 -3.90 9.62 -5.51
CA VAL A 78 -5.29 9.19 -5.41
C VAL A 78 -5.85 9.76 -4.10
N LYS A 79 -7.09 10.25 -4.14
CA LYS A 79 -7.77 10.82 -2.98
C LYS A 79 -8.49 9.72 -2.21
N PHE A 80 -8.16 9.57 -0.94
CA PHE A 80 -8.87 8.74 0.03
C PHE A 80 -9.67 9.65 0.96
N VAL A 81 -10.95 9.34 1.15
CA VAL A 81 -11.85 10.12 2.01
C VAL A 81 -12.53 9.18 2.99
N TYR A 82 -12.60 9.61 4.23
CA TYR A 82 -13.44 9.00 5.24
C TYR A 82 -14.19 10.08 6.01
N GLN A 83 -15.48 9.89 6.18
CA GLN A 83 -16.34 10.81 6.91
C GLN A 83 -17.38 10.06 7.73
N HIS A 84 -17.78 10.65 8.85
CA HIS A 84 -18.89 10.14 9.64
C HIS A 84 -19.57 11.27 10.41
N ARG A 85 -20.83 11.04 10.77
CA ARG A 85 -21.62 11.97 11.58
C ARG A 85 -21.37 11.75 13.07
N VAL A 86 -21.34 12.84 13.81
CA VAL A 86 -21.38 12.87 15.28
C VAL A 86 -22.42 13.88 15.73
N SER A 87 -22.99 13.72 16.93
CA SER A 87 -23.94 14.67 17.47
C SER A 87 -23.31 16.05 17.72
N ASP A 88 -24.07 17.11 17.62
CA ASP A 88 -23.64 18.49 17.87
C ASP A 88 -23.14 18.67 19.32
N GLU A 89 -23.56 17.82 20.26
CA GLU A 89 -23.09 17.76 21.64
C GLU A 89 -21.57 17.54 21.72
N PHE A 90 -20.96 16.90 20.71
CA PHE A 90 -19.52 16.78 20.58
C PHE A 90 -18.83 18.15 20.60
N VAL A 91 -19.42 19.16 19.95
CA VAL A 91 -18.86 20.52 19.90
C VAL A 91 -18.85 21.17 21.28
N TYR A 92 -19.82 20.80 22.12
CA TYR A 92 -19.98 21.29 23.50
C TYR A 92 -19.22 20.47 24.55
N ALA A 93 -18.61 19.35 24.14
CA ALA A 93 -17.79 18.53 25.03
C ALA A 93 -16.59 19.31 25.56
N SER A 94 -16.02 18.85 26.67
CA SER A 94 -14.78 19.40 27.20
C SER A 94 -13.67 19.36 26.15
N GLU A 95 -12.72 20.29 26.19
CA GLU A 95 -11.58 20.36 25.28
C GLU A 95 -10.81 19.04 25.26
N GLU A 96 -10.57 18.44 26.43
CA GLU A 96 -9.93 17.14 26.57
C GLU A 96 -10.71 16.02 25.90
N GLY A 97 -12.03 15.98 26.08
CA GLY A 97 -12.90 14.99 25.43
C GLY A 97 -12.88 15.10 23.89
N ARG A 98 -12.85 16.32 23.37
CA ARG A 98 -12.73 16.56 21.92
C ARG A 98 -11.38 16.13 21.38
N LEU A 99 -10.29 16.43 22.07
CA LEU A 99 -8.95 16.02 21.68
C LEU A 99 -8.80 14.49 21.63
N ASN A 100 -9.26 13.79 22.67
CA ASN A 100 -9.24 12.33 22.72
C ASN A 100 -10.05 11.70 21.58
N TYR A 101 -11.23 12.26 21.28
CA TYR A 101 -12.04 11.78 20.17
C TYR A 101 -11.37 12.00 18.81
N LEU A 102 -10.80 13.19 18.56
CA LEU A 102 -10.10 13.52 17.33
C LEU A 102 -8.86 12.65 17.16
N GLN A 103 -8.14 12.34 18.23
CA GLN A 103 -7.00 11.41 18.20
C GLN A 103 -7.44 10.00 17.84
N THR A 104 -8.50 9.49 18.46
CA THR A 104 -9.06 8.17 18.13
C THR A 104 -9.55 8.11 16.67
N PHE A 105 -10.17 9.19 16.19
CA PHE A 105 -10.57 9.30 14.79
C PHE A 105 -9.37 9.29 13.85
N ALA A 106 -8.32 10.04 14.17
CA ALA A 106 -7.09 10.09 13.39
C ALA A 106 -6.42 8.71 13.29
N ASP A 107 -6.31 7.98 14.39
CA ASP A 107 -5.77 6.61 14.41
C ASP A 107 -6.62 5.65 13.59
N GLY A 108 -7.92 5.73 13.73
CA GLY A 108 -8.86 4.95 12.94
C GLY A 108 -8.74 5.23 11.43
N PHE A 109 -8.64 6.51 11.07
CA PHE A 109 -8.43 6.95 9.70
C PHE A 109 -7.10 6.48 9.13
N ALA A 110 -6.00 6.59 9.90
CA ALA A 110 -4.69 6.11 9.49
C ALA A 110 -4.69 4.60 9.18
N LYS A 111 -5.34 3.78 10.01
CA LYS A 111 -5.52 2.35 9.76
C LYS A 111 -6.34 2.06 8.50
N LYS A 112 -7.40 2.83 8.25
CA LYS A 112 -8.21 2.72 7.02
C LYS A 112 -7.41 3.09 5.78
N ILE A 113 -6.59 4.14 5.85
CA ILE A 113 -5.70 4.55 4.77
C ILE A 113 -4.62 3.50 4.51
N ALA A 114 -3.99 2.96 5.55
CA ALA A 114 -3.00 1.90 5.42
C ALA A 114 -3.56 0.70 4.65
N ARG A 115 -4.74 0.23 5.08
CA ARG A 115 -5.46 -0.82 4.35
C ARG A 115 -5.83 -0.38 2.94
N GLY A 116 -6.25 0.87 2.75
CA GLY A 116 -6.63 1.44 1.46
C GLY A 116 -5.47 1.48 0.47
N LEU A 117 -4.29 1.89 0.92
CA LEU A 117 -3.07 1.90 0.12
C LEU A 117 -2.73 0.50 -0.39
N ASP A 118 -2.69 -0.49 0.50
CA ASP A 118 -2.36 -1.86 0.13
C ASP A 118 -3.37 -2.43 -0.88
N ILE A 119 -4.66 -2.33 -0.59
CA ILE A 119 -5.72 -2.86 -1.47
C ILE A 119 -5.68 -2.19 -2.84
N ALA A 120 -5.54 -0.86 -2.88
CA ALA A 120 -5.51 -0.11 -4.12
C ALA A 120 -4.23 -0.38 -4.93
N ALA A 121 -3.07 -0.46 -4.28
CA ALA A 121 -1.80 -0.70 -4.96
C ALA A 121 -1.62 -2.17 -5.36
N MET A 122 -1.97 -3.12 -4.50
CA MET A 122 -1.83 -4.55 -4.80
C MET A 122 -2.86 -5.00 -5.85
N HIS A 123 -4.13 -4.67 -5.63
CA HIS A 123 -5.23 -5.25 -6.42
C HIS A 123 -5.88 -4.28 -7.40
N GLY A 124 -5.62 -2.97 -7.28
CA GLY A 124 -6.24 -1.98 -8.15
C GLY A 124 -7.76 -1.89 -7.99
N ILE A 125 -8.25 -2.07 -6.78
CA ILE A 125 -9.67 -2.00 -6.42
C ILE A 125 -9.92 -0.90 -5.39
N ASN A 126 -11.16 -0.40 -5.36
CA ASN A 126 -11.57 0.57 -4.36
C ASN A 126 -11.83 -0.13 -3.01
N PRO A 127 -11.17 0.28 -1.91
CA PRO A 127 -11.33 -0.38 -0.61
C PRO A 127 -12.74 -0.35 -0.02
N ALA A 128 -13.58 0.60 -0.46
CA ALA A 128 -14.92 0.79 0.09
C ALA A 128 -15.96 -0.22 -0.44
N ASP A 129 -15.92 -0.50 -1.74
CA ASP A 129 -16.90 -1.33 -2.46
C ASP A 129 -16.28 -2.51 -3.22
N LEU A 130 -14.95 -2.62 -3.17
CA LEU A 130 -14.16 -3.63 -3.87
C LEU A 130 -14.35 -3.64 -5.40
N ALA A 131 -14.82 -2.53 -5.97
CA ALA A 131 -14.94 -2.36 -7.41
C ALA A 131 -13.57 -2.08 -8.04
N ASN A 132 -13.40 -2.50 -9.30
CA ASN A 132 -12.17 -2.22 -10.05
C ASN A 132 -11.96 -0.71 -10.21
N ALA A 133 -10.80 -0.23 -9.81
CA ALA A 133 -10.38 1.15 -10.02
C ALA A 133 -9.90 1.36 -11.46
N SER A 134 -10.04 2.58 -11.98
CA SER A 134 -9.62 2.93 -13.34
C SER A 134 -8.13 2.73 -13.60
N PHE A 135 -7.32 2.74 -12.55
CA PHE A 135 -5.86 2.54 -12.63
C PHE A 135 -5.43 1.07 -12.44
N LYS A 136 -6.35 0.10 -12.29
CA LYS A 136 -6.01 -1.32 -12.03
C LYS A 136 -4.97 -1.85 -13.02
N ALA A 137 -5.19 -1.66 -14.32
CA ALA A 137 -4.28 -2.18 -15.35
C ALA A 137 -2.92 -1.45 -15.39
N THR A 138 -2.85 -0.20 -14.95
CA THR A 138 -1.68 0.67 -15.15
C THR A 138 -0.88 0.95 -13.90
N ASN A 139 -1.44 0.73 -12.71
CA ASN A 139 -0.81 1.07 -11.44
C ASN A 139 -1.24 0.14 -10.29
N SER A 140 -1.31 -1.17 -10.54
CA SER A 140 -1.46 -2.17 -9.48
C SER A 140 -0.55 -3.37 -9.75
N PHE A 141 -0.23 -4.12 -8.69
CA PHE A 141 0.53 -5.36 -8.83
C PHE A 141 -0.24 -6.37 -9.67
N ASP A 142 -1.55 -6.50 -9.48
CA ASP A 142 -2.41 -7.39 -10.27
C ASP A 142 -2.40 -7.07 -11.77
N GLY A 143 -2.33 -5.78 -12.12
CA GLY A 143 -2.33 -5.33 -13.51
C GLY A 143 -0.96 -5.35 -14.18
N GLN A 144 0.11 -5.18 -13.44
CA GLN A 144 1.45 -5.00 -14.01
C GLN A 144 2.40 -6.17 -13.80
N VAL A 145 2.29 -6.92 -12.70
CA VAL A 145 3.19 -8.03 -12.39
C VAL A 145 2.73 -9.30 -13.10
N THR A 146 3.48 -9.71 -14.11
CA THR A 146 3.20 -10.89 -14.93
C THR A 146 3.87 -12.17 -14.43
N ASN A 147 4.90 -12.06 -13.59
CA ASN A 147 5.56 -13.20 -12.96
C ASN A 147 4.61 -13.80 -11.92
N THR A 148 4.04 -14.96 -12.22
CA THR A 148 3.04 -15.60 -11.34
C THR A 148 3.35 -17.06 -11.14
N VAL A 149 3.17 -17.54 -9.90
CA VAL A 149 3.27 -18.94 -9.49
C VAL A 149 1.93 -19.36 -8.93
N THR A 150 1.47 -20.57 -9.24
CA THR A 150 0.23 -21.11 -8.68
C THR A 150 0.43 -21.48 -7.23
N TYR A 151 -0.45 -21.03 -6.36
CA TYR A 151 -0.41 -21.31 -4.93
C TYR A 151 -0.71 -22.76 -4.61
N ALA A 152 0.14 -23.37 -3.80
CA ALA A 152 -0.09 -24.69 -3.22
C ALA A 152 0.32 -24.66 -1.73
N ALA A 153 -0.65 -24.75 -0.82
CA ALA A 153 -0.40 -24.63 0.62
C ALA A 153 0.60 -25.68 1.15
N ALA A 154 0.62 -26.88 0.58
CA ALA A 154 1.54 -27.95 0.96
C ALA A 154 3.00 -27.70 0.53
N ASN A 155 3.21 -26.82 -0.44
CA ASN A 155 4.51 -26.52 -1.05
C ASN A 155 4.74 -25.00 -1.12
N ILE A 156 4.30 -24.27 -0.12
CA ILE A 156 4.38 -22.81 -0.11
C ILE A 156 5.82 -22.29 -0.15
N ASP A 157 6.75 -22.99 0.48
CA ASP A 157 8.19 -22.73 0.42
C ASP A 157 8.72 -22.84 -1.02
N ALA A 158 8.41 -23.95 -1.71
CA ALA A 158 8.78 -24.11 -3.11
C ALA A 158 8.12 -23.09 -4.04
N ASN A 159 6.89 -22.64 -3.72
CA ASN A 159 6.24 -21.57 -4.47
C ASN A 159 6.97 -20.20 -4.31
N ILE A 160 7.43 -19.91 -3.09
CA ILE A 160 8.22 -18.70 -2.81
C ILE A 160 9.58 -18.78 -3.54
N ASP A 161 10.27 -19.93 -3.45
CA ASP A 161 11.53 -20.15 -4.16
C ASP A 161 11.38 -20.00 -5.68
N ALA A 162 10.33 -20.55 -6.26
CA ALA A 162 10.03 -20.39 -7.68
C ALA A 162 9.75 -18.93 -8.06
N ALA A 163 9.03 -18.18 -7.23
CA ALA A 163 8.78 -16.76 -7.44
C ALA A 163 10.08 -15.94 -7.37
N ILE A 164 10.95 -16.21 -6.40
CA ILE A 164 12.27 -15.58 -6.27
C ILE A 164 13.15 -15.93 -7.49
N ALA A 165 13.13 -17.17 -7.94
CA ALA A 165 13.91 -17.61 -9.10
C ALA A 165 13.51 -16.85 -10.39
N MET A 166 12.22 -16.53 -10.58
CA MET A 166 11.76 -15.72 -11.73
C MET A 166 12.36 -14.30 -11.73
N ILE A 167 12.56 -13.73 -10.55
CA ILE A 167 13.13 -12.39 -10.39
C ILE A 167 14.66 -12.42 -10.60
N THR A 168 15.33 -13.33 -9.90
CA THR A 168 16.79 -13.42 -9.90
C THR A 168 17.36 -13.91 -11.23
N ALA A 169 16.63 -14.74 -11.98
CA ALA A 169 17.01 -15.15 -13.34
C ALA A 169 17.21 -13.96 -14.30
N ASN A 170 16.59 -12.82 -14.02
CA ASN A 170 16.73 -11.58 -14.77
C ASN A 170 17.74 -10.60 -14.12
N GLY A 171 18.59 -11.06 -13.20
CA GLY A 171 19.59 -10.24 -12.53
C GLY A 171 19.03 -9.20 -11.56
N ARG A 172 17.77 -9.37 -11.09
CA ARG A 172 17.12 -8.49 -10.14
C ARG A 172 17.27 -9.00 -8.71
N GLU A 173 17.19 -8.09 -7.75
CA GLU A 173 17.30 -8.39 -6.33
C GLU A 173 15.91 -8.54 -5.68
N VAL A 174 15.89 -9.25 -4.55
CA VAL A 174 14.69 -9.43 -3.72
C VAL A 174 15.04 -8.99 -2.31
N ASN A 175 14.25 -8.06 -1.76
CA ASN A 175 14.46 -7.51 -0.42
C ASN A 175 13.22 -7.55 0.47
N GLY A 176 12.07 -7.94 -0.08
CA GLY A 176 10.83 -7.96 0.69
C GLY A 176 9.86 -9.07 0.29
N LEU A 177 9.04 -9.47 1.27
CA LEU A 177 8.06 -10.53 1.18
C LEU A 177 6.78 -10.12 1.90
N ALA A 178 5.70 -9.93 1.16
CA ALA A 178 4.36 -9.71 1.71
C ALA A 178 3.56 -11.02 1.63
N LEU A 179 3.03 -11.47 2.76
CA LEU A 179 2.31 -12.74 2.92
C LEU A 179 0.87 -12.50 3.32
N SER A 180 -0.05 -13.27 2.77
CA SER A 180 -1.40 -13.38 3.35
C SER A 180 -1.36 -14.19 4.64
N PRO A 181 -2.34 -14.03 5.56
CA PRO A 181 -2.45 -14.87 6.75
C PRO A 181 -2.56 -16.35 6.42
N THR A 182 -3.15 -16.71 5.28
CA THR A 182 -3.24 -18.09 4.79
C THR A 182 -1.85 -18.63 4.43
N ALA A 183 -1.03 -17.83 3.72
CA ALA A 183 0.34 -18.24 3.39
C ALA A 183 1.23 -18.35 4.63
N GLY A 184 1.13 -17.40 5.57
CA GLY A 184 1.82 -17.48 6.85
C GLY A 184 1.45 -18.73 7.66
N SER A 185 0.16 -19.07 7.69
CA SER A 185 -0.30 -20.31 8.34
C SER A 185 0.19 -21.56 7.63
N ALA A 186 0.27 -21.54 6.29
CA ALA A 186 0.81 -22.64 5.49
C ALA A 186 2.31 -22.86 5.79
N LEU A 187 3.11 -21.80 5.83
CA LEU A 187 4.52 -21.88 6.26
C LEU A 187 4.67 -22.46 7.67
N ALA A 188 3.86 -21.98 8.62
CA ALA A 188 3.85 -22.48 10.00
C ALA A 188 3.50 -23.97 10.11
N ALA A 189 2.71 -24.50 9.17
CA ALA A 189 2.27 -25.88 9.15
C ALA A 189 3.31 -26.86 8.56
N LEU A 190 4.29 -26.35 7.79
CA LEU A 190 5.31 -27.18 7.17
C LEU A 190 6.20 -27.85 8.21
N LYS A 191 6.30 -29.17 8.10
CA LYS A 191 7.11 -29.99 9.00
C LYS A 191 7.93 -31.00 8.21
N VAL A 192 9.19 -31.19 8.60
CA VAL A 192 10.04 -32.27 8.13
C VAL A 192 10.38 -33.15 9.33
N ASN A 193 10.08 -34.44 9.23
CA ASN A 193 10.27 -35.38 10.31
C ASN A 193 9.61 -34.97 11.66
N GLY A 194 8.44 -34.30 11.58
CA GLY A 194 7.72 -33.79 12.75
C GLY A 194 8.20 -32.47 13.32
N VAL A 195 9.31 -31.91 12.81
CA VAL A 195 9.88 -30.61 13.23
C VAL A 195 9.35 -29.51 12.33
N ALA A 196 8.83 -28.43 12.93
CA ALA A 196 8.40 -27.25 12.18
C ALA A 196 9.62 -26.60 11.49
N GLN A 197 9.47 -26.32 10.19
CA GLN A 197 10.53 -25.69 9.40
C GLN A 197 10.62 -24.19 9.63
N PHE A 198 9.46 -23.53 9.80
CA PHE A 198 9.34 -22.09 9.95
C PHE A 198 8.57 -21.76 11.24
N PRO A 199 9.21 -21.98 12.42
CA PRO A 199 8.56 -21.77 13.71
C PRO A 199 8.19 -20.31 13.98
N GLU A 200 8.85 -19.37 13.33
CA GLU A 200 8.63 -17.93 13.45
C GLU A 200 7.25 -17.46 12.98
N PHE A 201 6.57 -18.23 12.11
CA PHE A 201 5.20 -17.92 11.67
C PHE A 201 4.13 -18.63 12.53
N ARG A 202 4.52 -19.44 13.52
CA ARG A 202 3.55 -20.17 14.32
C ARG A 202 2.77 -19.26 15.25
N PHE A 203 1.54 -19.68 15.55
CA PHE A 203 0.64 -18.98 16.47
C PHE A 203 0.29 -17.56 16.03
N GLY A 204 0.28 -17.29 14.72
CA GLY A 204 -0.07 -15.98 14.16
C GLY A 204 1.02 -14.91 14.32
N GLN A 205 2.27 -15.33 14.54
CA GLN A 205 3.40 -14.39 14.59
C GLN A 205 3.62 -13.76 13.22
N ASN A 206 4.03 -12.50 13.24
CA ASN A 206 4.40 -11.72 12.06
C ASN A 206 5.86 -11.28 12.19
N PRO A 207 6.83 -12.07 11.71
CA PRO A 207 8.23 -11.71 11.79
C PRO A 207 8.54 -10.51 10.90
N ASP A 208 9.37 -9.58 11.39
CA ASP A 208 9.80 -8.40 10.61
C ASP A 208 10.76 -8.74 9.49
N ALA A 209 11.46 -9.86 9.58
CA ALA A 209 12.37 -10.34 8.57
C ALA A 209 12.30 -11.88 8.44
N PHE A 210 12.46 -12.35 7.20
CA PHE A 210 12.49 -13.76 6.86
C PHE A 210 13.67 -14.01 5.91
N TYR A 211 14.64 -14.80 6.36
CA TYR A 211 15.90 -15.06 5.63
C TYR A 211 16.61 -13.80 5.10
N GLY A 212 16.61 -12.72 5.88
CA GLY A 212 17.26 -11.46 5.50
C GLY A 212 16.42 -10.53 4.62
N MET A 213 15.26 -10.96 4.16
CA MET A 213 14.26 -10.12 3.48
C MET A 213 13.31 -9.50 4.52
N GLY A 214 12.91 -8.26 4.34
CA GLY A 214 11.80 -7.69 5.12
C GLY A 214 10.54 -8.52 4.91
N SER A 215 9.79 -8.81 5.97
CA SER A 215 8.54 -9.57 5.82
C SER A 215 7.37 -8.93 6.54
N ASP A 216 6.17 -9.14 5.99
CA ASP A 216 4.92 -8.76 6.63
C ASP A 216 3.79 -9.73 6.29
N VAL A 217 3.09 -10.17 7.33
CA VAL A 217 1.89 -11.00 7.18
C VAL A 217 0.67 -10.11 7.35
N ASN A 218 -0.02 -9.84 6.24
CA ASN A 218 -1.12 -8.87 6.21
C ASN A 218 -2.33 -9.42 5.43
N GLY A 219 -3.52 -9.19 5.98
CA GLY A 219 -4.78 -9.58 5.33
C GLY A 219 -5.12 -8.79 4.07
N THR A 220 -4.35 -7.76 3.73
CA THR A 220 -4.53 -6.96 2.50
C THR A 220 -3.92 -7.63 1.27
N VAL A 221 -3.00 -8.58 1.46
CA VAL A 221 -2.38 -9.35 0.36
C VAL A 221 -3.38 -10.26 -0.34
N SER A 222 -4.41 -10.72 0.38
CA SER A 222 -5.50 -11.52 -0.20
C SER A 222 -6.83 -10.90 0.18
N VAL A 223 -7.57 -10.38 -0.81
CA VAL A 223 -8.87 -9.75 -0.61
C VAL A 223 -9.98 -10.62 -1.20
N THR A 224 -10.85 -11.13 -0.34
CA THR A 224 -12.01 -11.93 -0.73
C THR A 224 -13.27 -11.06 -0.75
N GLY A 225 -14.20 -11.33 -1.66
CA GLY A 225 -15.52 -10.68 -1.70
C GLY A 225 -15.66 -9.56 -2.72
N SER A 226 -14.74 -9.44 -3.69
CA SER A 226 -14.94 -8.55 -4.83
C SER A 226 -16.12 -9.01 -5.69
N ALA A 227 -16.92 -8.06 -6.19
CA ALA A 227 -18.01 -8.32 -7.14
C ALA A 227 -17.51 -8.93 -8.48
N THR A 228 -16.23 -8.83 -8.79
CA THR A 228 -15.60 -9.30 -10.03
C THR A 228 -14.72 -10.53 -9.83
N GLY A 229 -14.67 -11.09 -8.63
CA GLY A 229 -13.81 -12.23 -8.25
C GLY A 229 -13.03 -11.96 -6.98
N SER A 230 -12.49 -12.99 -6.38
CA SER A 230 -11.55 -12.85 -5.27
C SER A 230 -10.16 -12.58 -5.81
N GLU A 231 -9.54 -11.50 -5.38
CA GLU A 231 -8.12 -11.25 -5.62
C GLU A 231 -7.33 -12.12 -4.64
N THR A 232 -6.87 -13.26 -5.12
CA THR A 232 -6.33 -14.36 -4.32
C THR A 232 -4.81 -14.45 -4.38
N ASP A 233 -4.14 -13.32 -4.26
CA ASP A 233 -2.72 -13.32 -4.03
C ASP A 233 -2.43 -13.82 -2.61
N HIS A 234 -1.52 -14.75 -2.50
CA HIS A 234 -1.08 -15.28 -1.21
C HIS A 234 0.30 -14.78 -0.82
N VAL A 235 1.14 -14.49 -1.81
CA VAL A 235 2.48 -13.95 -1.61
C VAL A 235 2.79 -12.94 -2.70
N ILE A 236 3.39 -11.82 -2.32
CA ILE A 236 4.04 -10.88 -3.23
C ILE A 236 5.49 -10.75 -2.77
N VAL A 237 6.42 -11.07 -3.64
CA VAL A 237 7.87 -11.03 -3.38
C VAL A 237 8.57 -10.13 -4.39
N GLY A 238 9.61 -9.40 -3.97
CA GLY A 238 10.36 -8.56 -4.89
C GLY A 238 11.20 -7.46 -4.24
N ASP A 239 11.60 -6.50 -5.06
CA ASP A 239 12.37 -5.33 -4.65
C ASP A 239 11.45 -4.16 -4.28
N PHE A 240 10.92 -4.17 -3.07
CA PHE A 240 10.07 -3.10 -2.57
C PHE A 240 10.83 -1.80 -2.30
N ALA A 241 12.12 -1.87 -2.01
CA ALA A 241 12.91 -0.69 -1.66
C ALA A 241 13.19 0.21 -2.88
N ASN A 242 13.48 -0.38 -4.05
CA ASN A 242 13.91 0.36 -5.23
C ASN A 242 12.86 0.38 -6.36
N ALA A 243 12.11 -0.72 -6.53
CA ALA A 243 11.16 -0.87 -7.64
C ALA A 243 9.71 -0.47 -7.30
N PHE A 244 9.41 -0.16 -6.04
CA PHE A 244 8.14 0.39 -5.60
C PHE A 244 8.34 1.72 -4.88
N LYS A 245 7.47 2.70 -5.16
CA LYS A 245 7.51 4.02 -4.53
C LYS A 245 6.11 4.43 -4.13
N TRP A 246 5.97 5.00 -2.94
CA TRP A 246 4.72 5.59 -2.47
C TRP A 246 4.98 6.84 -1.64
N GLY A 247 3.94 7.63 -1.43
CA GLY A 247 4.04 8.78 -0.54
C GLY A 247 2.79 9.64 -0.51
N TYR A 248 2.82 10.61 0.38
CA TYR A 248 1.75 11.57 0.57
C TYR A 248 2.00 12.81 -0.28
N ALA A 249 0.95 13.31 -0.94
CA ALA A 249 1.03 14.50 -1.79
C ALA A 249 0.63 15.79 -1.06
N LYS A 250 -0.05 15.69 0.09
CA LYS A 250 -0.53 16.85 0.85
C LYS A 250 -0.79 16.45 2.30
N ASP A 251 -0.68 17.41 3.20
CA ASP A 251 -1.12 17.26 4.58
C ASP A 251 -2.57 16.81 4.65
N ILE A 252 -2.89 16.00 5.65
CA ILE A 252 -4.22 15.46 5.85
C ILE A 252 -5.10 16.54 6.50
N PRO A 253 -6.05 17.15 5.77
CA PRO A 253 -6.98 18.08 6.35
C PRO A 253 -8.06 17.32 7.14
N LEU A 254 -8.37 17.78 8.34
CA LEU A 254 -9.57 17.45 9.06
C LEU A 254 -10.56 18.60 8.88
N GLU A 255 -11.72 18.30 8.36
CA GLU A 255 -12.81 19.25 8.19
C GLU A 255 -13.96 18.88 9.14
N VAL A 256 -14.45 19.88 9.86
CA VAL A 256 -15.69 19.77 10.66
C VAL A 256 -16.76 20.53 9.89
N ILE A 257 -17.75 19.80 9.38
CA ILE A 257 -18.84 20.34 8.59
C ILE A 257 -20.09 20.39 9.48
N ASP A 258 -20.64 21.57 9.68
CA ASP A 258 -21.75 21.80 10.61
C ASP A 258 -23.07 22.17 9.91
N TYR A 259 -23.12 22.16 8.57
CA TYR A 259 -24.32 22.47 7.80
C TYR A 259 -24.34 21.75 6.45
N GLY A 260 -25.53 21.61 5.87
CA GLY A 260 -25.75 20.98 4.58
C GLY A 260 -25.90 19.46 4.67
N ASP A 261 -25.81 18.80 3.53
CA ASP A 261 -25.90 17.33 3.39
C ASP A 261 -24.63 16.78 2.70
N PRO A 262 -23.52 16.68 3.42
CA PRO A 262 -22.22 16.30 2.82
C PRO A 262 -22.11 14.81 2.48
N ASP A 263 -22.99 13.96 3.00
CA ASP A 263 -22.96 12.50 2.83
C ASP A 263 -24.24 11.92 2.22
N GLY A 264 -25.18 12.76 1.83
CA GLY A 264 -26.46 12.34 1.20
C GLY A 264 -27.47 11.72 2.16
N GLN A 265 -27.29 11.91 3.49
CA GLN A 265 -28.21 11.36 4.51
C GLN A 265 -29.15 12.39 5.13
N GLY A 266 -29.26 13.56 4.53
CA GLY A 266 -30.11 14.65 4.97
C GLY A 266 -29.33 15.79 5.64
N ASP A 267 -30.01 16.93 5.82
CA ASP A 267 -29.42 18.15 6.36
C ASP A 267 -28.99 18.00 7.82
N LEU A 268 -27.74 18.33 8.12
CA LEU A 268 -27.11 18.20 9.44
C LEU A 268 -27.82 19.03 10.53
N LYS A 269 -28.29 20.23 10.18
CA LYS A 269 -28.98 21.10 11.15
C LYS A 269 -30.37 20.59 11.57
N ARG A 270 -30.96 19.74 10.73
CA ARG A 270 -32.24 19.11 11.04
C ARG A 270 -32.14 18.05 12.14
N THR A 271 -30.97 17.42 12.26
CA THR A 271 -30.71 16.32 13.18
C THR A 271 -29.74 16.68 14.31
N ASN A 272 -29.28 17.95 14.38
CA ASN A 272 -28.27 18.43 15.32
C ASN A 272 -26.98 17.58 15.26
N GLU A 273 -26.45 17.42 14.04
CA GLU A 273 -25.24 16.67 13.79
C GLU A 273 -24.15 17.51 13.11
N VAL A 274 -22.94 17.07 13.23
CA VAL A 274 -21.77 17.56 12.49
C VAL A 274 -21.10 16.39 11.81
N VAL A 275 -20.44 16.62 10.66
CA VAL A 275 -19.65 15.63 9.96
C VAL A 275 -18.16 15.92 10.18
N LEU A 276 -17.44 14.91 10.64
CA LEU A 276 -15.99 14.89 10.62
C LEU A 276 -15.53 14.22 9.33
N ARG A 277 -14.75 14.94 8.51
CA ARG A 277 -14.19 14.48 7.24
C ARG A 277 -12.68 14.56 7.29
N ALA A 278 -12.02 13.46 6.94
CA ALA A 278 -10.59 13.44 6.71
C ALA A 278 -10.30 13.01 5.27
N GLU A 279 -9.34 13.69 4.64
CA GLU A 279 -8.93 13.42 3.27
C GLU A 279 -7.43 13.20 3.20
N ALA A 280 -6.98 12.15 2.50
CA ALA A 280 -5.58 11.92 2.23
C ALA A 280 -5.34 11.77 0.73
N PHE A 281 -4.23 12.35 0.26
CA PHE A 281 -3.78 12.22 -1.12
C PHE A 281 -2.51 11.39 -1.12
N ILE A 282 -2.62 10.13 -1.54
CA ILE A 282 -1.52 9.18 -1.57
C ILE A 282 -1.27 8.76 -3.00
N GLY A 283 -0.01 8.85 -3.43
CA GLY A 283 0.43 8.34 -4.71
C GLY A 283 1.36 7.15 -4.53
N TRP A 284 1.31 6.22 -5.47
CA TRP A 284 2.25 5.11 -5.56
C TRP A 284 2.54 4.77 -7.02
N GLY A 285 3.60 4.01 -7.22
CA GLY A 285 3.96 3.54 -8.54
C GLY A 285 4.90 2.35 -8.49
N ILE A 286 4.69 1.41 -9.40
CA ILE A 286 5.57 0.28 -9.64
C ILE A 286 6.55 0.71 -10.73
N LEU A 287 7.81 0.94 -10.38
CA LEU A 287 8.83 1.44 -11.29
C LEU A 287 9.31 0.34 -12.23
N ASP A 288 9.53 -0.86 -11.70
CA ASP A 288 9.87 -2.05 -12.47
C ASP A 288 9.02 -3.26 -12.02
N ALA A 289 8.03 -3.60 -12.81
CA ALA A 289 7.12 -4.71 -12.52
C ALA A 289 7.80 -6.09 -12.59
N ALA A 290 8.88 -6.21 -13.36
CA ALA A 290 9.63 -7.46 -13.48
C ALA A 290 10.51 -7.76 -12.25
N SER A 291 10.71 -6.78 -11.35
CA SER A 291 11.32 -6.95 -10.04
C SER A 291 10.39 -7.56 -9.00
N PHE A 292 9.19 -7.96 -9.40
CA PHE A 292 8.20 -8.59 -8.52
C PHE A 292 7.68 -9.89 -9.11
N ALA A 293 7.24 -10.78 -8.20
CA ALA A 293 6.50 -11.99 -8.55
C ALA A 293 5.38 -12.22 -7.54
N ARG A 294 4.31 -12.87 -7.97
CA ARG A 294 3.13 -13.16 -7.16
C ARG A 294 2.84 -14.64 -7.12
N VAL A 295 2.50 -15.14 -5.93
CA VAL A 295 1.95 -16.50 -5.76
C VAL A 295 0.45 -16.34 -5.55
N LYS A 296 -0.34 -16.81 -6.48
CA LYS A 296 -1.80 -16.66 -6.49
C LYS A 296 -2.54 -17.98 -6.71
N ALA A 297 -3.77 -18.05 -6.22
CA ALA A 297 -4.65 -19.20 -6.47
C ALA A 297 -5.14 -19.26 -7.93
#